data_451fdf4eaeb56966daa19a7a417ce4c0
#
_entry.id   451fdf4eaeb56966daa19a7a417ce4c0
#
_cell.length_a   1.000
_cell.length_b   1.000
_cell.length_c   1.000
_cell.angle_alpha   90.00
_cell.angle_beta   90.00
_cell.angle_gamma   90.00
#
_symmetry.space_group_name_H-M   'P 1'
#
loop_
_entity.id
_entity.type
_entity.pdbx_description
1 polymer ?
#
loop_
_entity_poly.entity_id
_entity_poly.type
_entity_poly.pdbx_seq_one_letter_code
_entity_poly.pdbx_strand_id
1 'polypeptide(L)'
;GVELTDDGAIQVDEFSKTTADNIWAIGDVTGIMPFTHVAKYQGRIAADAILGRPHPATYDGIPRVVFTDPEIAGAGLTQEQATKQGIRTIATELDLADAIARPWTYEQDPRGHLGLLADADRKILIGAWAVGPMAGEWIHHASLAIRTQLPIDTLLDQVAQFPTYHEAYQVALEQLDLTP
;
A
#
# COMPACT_ATOMS: atom_id res chain seq x y z
N GLY A 1 -13.74 19.29 24.88
CA GLY A 1 -12.59 20.04 24.37
C GLY A 1 -11.87 19.34 23.22
N VAL A 2 -12.37 18.14 22.81
CA VAL A 2 -11.89 17.44 21.61
C VAL A 2 -12.70 17.91 20.41
N GLU A 3 -12.04 18.37 19.35
CA GLU A 3 -12.67 18.77 18.09
C GLU A 3 -12.92 17.56 17.19
N LEU A 4 -13.95 17.69 16.37
CA LEU A 4 -14.30 16.68 15.36
C LEU A 4 -14.07 17.26 13.96
N THR A 5 -13.80 16.37 13.02
CA THR A 5 -13.82 16.70 11.58
C THR A 5 -15.25 16.90 11.10
N ASP A 6 -15.43 17.42 9.88
CA ASP A 6 -16.75 17.60 9.26
C ASP A 6 -17.53 16.29 9.14
N ASP A 7 -16.82 15.15 9.03
CA ASP A 7 -17.38 13.81 8.96
C ASP A 7 -17.65 13.17 10.34
N GLY A 8 -17.41 13.92 11.43
CA GLY A 8 -17.66 13.47 12.80
C GLY A 8 -16.58 12.58 13.41
N ALA A 9 -15.44 12.43 12.76
CA ALA A 9 -14.27 11.74 13.32
C ALA A 9 -13.52 12.64 14.31
N ILE A 10 -12.74 12.04 15.22
CA ILE A 10 -11.89 12.80 16.12
C ILE A 10 -10.71 13.39 15.36
N GLN A 11 -10.57 14.70 15.36
CA GLN A 11 -9.44 15.39 14.74
C GLN A 11 -8.14 15.12 15.53
N VAL A 12 -7.11 14.68 14.81
CA VAL A 12 -5.77 14.41 15.35
C VAL A 12 -4.69 15.02 14.47
N ASP A 13 -3.56 15.34 15.08
CA ASP A 13 -2.33 15.71 14.37
C ASP A 13 -1.54 14.48 13.90
N GLU A 14 -0.38 14.71 13.29
CA GLU A 14 0.52 13.66 12.83
C GLU A 14 1.11 12.78 13.94
N PHE A 15 0.92 13.12 15.20
CA PHE A 15 1.33 12.36 16.39
C PHE A 15 0.14 11.66 17.06
N SER A 16 -1.02 11.60 16.40
CA SER A 16 -2.29 11.10 16.93
C SER A 16 -2.81 11.85 18.15
N LYS A 17 -2.31 13.08 18.43
CA LYS A 17 -2.77 13.92 19.52
C LYS A 17 -4.02 14.69 19.08
N THR A 18 -5.02 14.77 19.96
CA THR A 18 -6.23 15.56 19.71
C THR A 18 -5.98 17.06 20.00
N THR A 19 -6.97 17.89 19.71
CA THR A 19 -6.95 19.32 20.06
C THR A 19 -7.02 19.60 21.56
N ALA A 20 -7.38 18.59 22.37
CA ALA A 20 -7.40 18.70 23.83
C ALA A 20 -6.06 18.21 24.44
N ASP A 21 -5.65 18.87 25.53
CA ASP A 21 -4.41 18.50 26.21
C ASP A 21 -4.48 17.10 26.81
N ASN A 22 -3.38 16.35 26.66
CA ASN A 22 -3.19 15.00 27.21
C ASN A 22 -4.20 13.95 26.72
N ILE A 23 -4.81 14.17 25.55
CA ILE A 23 -5.71 13.20 24.91
C ILE A 23 -5.18 12.86 23.52
N TRP A 24 -5.06 11.55 23.24
CA TRP A 24 -4.74 10.99 21.93
C TRP A 24 -5.89 10.13 21.46
N ALA A 25 -6.12 10.09 20.15
CA ALA A 25 -7.10 9.21 19.52
C ALA A 25 -6.44 8.35 18.45
N ILE A 26 -6.82 7.07 18.41
CA ILE A 26 -6.25 6.07 17.50
C ILE A 26 -7.35 5.17 16.94
N GLY A 27 -7.12 4.60 15.76
CA GLY A 27 -8.04 3.68 15.11
C GLY A 27 -9.21 4.37 14.43
N ASP A 28 -10.29 3.65 14.31
CA ASP A 28 -11.46 4.00 13.49
C ASP A 28 -12.09 5.35 13.88
N VAL A 29 -12.00 5.71 15.15
CA VAL A 29 -12.52 7.00 15.65
C VAL A 29 -11.85 8.23 15.02
N THR A 30 -10.64 8.06 14.43
CA THR A 30 -9.92 9.15 13.76
C THR A 30 -10.35 9.35 12.31
N GLY A 31 -11.15 8.45 11.75
CA GLY A 31 -11.53 8.46 10.33
C GLY A 31 -10.39 8.16 9.36
N ILE A 32 -9.17 7.95 9.86
CA ILE A 32 -7.99 7.69 9.04
C ILE A 32 -7.87 6.17 8.81
N MET A 33 -8.27 5.70 7.62
CA MET A 33 -8.14 4.30 7.19
C MET A 33 -8.56 3.29 8.28
N PRO A 34 -9.84 2.89 8.38
CA PRO A 34 -10.38 2.10 9.49
C PRO A 34 -9.96 0.63 9.41
N PHE A 35 -8.69 0.37 9.73
CA PHE A 35 -8.09 -0.96 9.75
C PHE A 35 -7.37 -1.21 11.07
N THR A 36 -7.47 -2.44 11.58
CA THR A 36 -6.79 -2.86 12.82
C THR A 36 -5.28 -2.57 12.80
N HIS A 37 -4.62 -2.80 11.67
CA HIS A 37 -3.18 -2.55 11.54
C HIS A 37 -2.83 -1.06 11.55
N VAL A 38 -3.73 -0.18 11.07
CA VAL A 38 -3.59 1.27 11.18
C VAL A 38 -3.76 1.71 12.64
N ALA A 39 -4.77 1.19 13.35
CA ALA A 39 -4.94 1.46 14.79
C ALA A 39 -3.70 1.07 15.61
N LYS A 40 -3.10 -0.10 15.33
CA LYS A 40 -1.85 -0.54 15.97
C LYS A 40 -0.66 0.38 15.64
N TYR A 41 -0.58 0.86 14.40
CA TYR A 41 0.44 1.82 13.99
C TYR A 41 0.29 3.15 14.72
N GLN A 42 -0.92 3.72 14.72
CA GLN A 42 -1.24 4.97 15.45
C GLN A 42 -0.98 4.83 16.95
N GLY A 43 -1.26 3.65 17.53
CA GLY A 43 -0.95 3.36 18.93
C GLY A 43 0.54 3.47 19.26
N ARG A 44 1.43 3.04 18.37
CA ARG A 44 2.89 3.24 18.52
C ARG A 44 3.27 4.70 18.41
N ILE A 45 2.71 5.43 17.44
CA ILE A 45 2.92 6.87 17.25
C ILE A 45 2.54 7.64 18.50
N ALA A 46 1.32 7.40 19.03
CA ALA A 46 0.83 8.06 20.25
C ALA A 46 1.70 7.71 21.47
N ALA A 47 2.09 6.44 21.63
CA ALA A 47 2.94 6.02 22.74
C ALA A 47 4.32 6.69 22.70
N ASP A 48 4.96 6.77 21.52
CA ASP A 48 6.24 7.44 21.37
C ASP A 48 6.13 8.95 21.62
N ALA A 49 5.04 9.59 21.18
CA ALA A 49 4.78 11.00 21.48
C ALA A 49 4.63 11.24 23.00
N ILE A 50 3.87 10.40 23.71
CA ILE A 50 3.69 10.46 25.16
C ILE A 50 5.03 10.27 25.90
N LEU A 51 5.91 9.43 25.39
CA LEU A 51 7.23 9.13 25.95
C LEU A 51 8.30 10.16 25.58
N GLY A 52 7.95 11.25 24.90
CA GLY A 52 8.87 12.31 24.51
C GLY A 52 9.79 11.95 23.34
N ARG A 53 9.41 10.97 22.52
CA ARG A 53 10.12 10.56 21.30
C ARG A 53 9.22 10.67 20.06
N PRO A 54 8.58 11.84 19.83
CA PRO A 54 7.60 11.98 18.76
C PRO A 54 8.24 11.76 17.38
N HIS A 55 7.53 11.05 16.53
CA HIS A 55 7.77 10.97 15.10
C HIS A 55 6.43 10.97 14.35
N PRO A 56 6.34 11.66 13.21
CA PRO A 56 5.08 11.83 12.52
C PRO A 56 4.57 10.53 11.90
N ALA A 57 3.27 10.34 11.92
CA ALA A 57 2.61 9.27 11.20
C ALA A 57 2.70 9.50 9.69
N THR A 58 2.91 8.43 8.93
CA THR A 58 2.87 8.43 7.47
C THR A 58 2.00 7.26 7.01
N TYR A 59 1.03 7.55 6.15
CA TYR A 59 0.05 6.56 5.71
C TYR A 59 0.27 6.08 4.27
N ASP A 60 1.39 6.44 3.66
CA ASP A 60 1.76 5.97 2.34
C ASP A 60 1.98 4.45 2.34
N GLY A 61 1.44 3.79 1.34
CA GLY A 61 1.64 2.36 1.14
C GLY A 61 0.92 1.45 2.14
N ILE A 62 -0.01 1.95 2.97
CA ILE A 62 -0.80 1.11 3.87
C ILE A 62 -1.55 0.04 3.06
N PRO A 63 -1.34 -1.27 3.36
CA PRO A 63 -2.02 -2.33 2.63
C PRO A 63 -3.48 -2.46 3.06
N ARG A 64 -4.32 -2.84 2.11
CA ARG A 64 -5.75 -3.12 2.28
C ARG A 64 -6.03 -4.50 1.71
N VAL A 65 -6.79 -5.32 2.41
CA VAL A 65 -7.12 -6.69 1.96
C VAL A 65 -8.58 -6.98 2.20
N VAL A 66 -9.24 -7.56 1.21
CA VAL A 66 -10.53 -8.22 1.32
C VAL A 66 -10.28 -9.72 1.22
N PHE A 67 -10.58 -10.45 2.27
CA PHE A 67 -10.31 -11.89 2.42
C PHE A 67 -11.39 -12.74 1.76
N THR A 68 -11.65 -12.47 0.50
CA THR A 68 -12.43 -13.33 -0.38
C THR A 68 -11.57 -14.49 -0.91
N ASP A 69 -12.13 -15.37 -1.72
CA ASP A 69 -11.40 -16.39 -2.47
C ASP A 69 -11.69 -16.22 -3.97
N PRO A 70 -10.73 -15.73 -4.76
CA PRO A 70 -9.40 -15.23 -4.40
C PRO A 70 -9.43 -13.92 -3.57
N GLU A 71 -8.35 -13.65 -2.83
CA GLU A 71 -8.20 -12.40 -2.08
C GLU A 71 -8.04 -11.19 -3.01
N ILE A 72 -8.53 -10.02 -2.55
CA ILE A 72 -8.32 -8.74 -3.22
C ILE A 72 -7.45 -7.87 -2.31
N ALA A 73 -6.32 -7.42 -2.81
CA ALA A 73 -5.39 -6.61 -2.06
C ALA A 73 -4.98 -5.33 -2.81
N GLY A 74 -4.58 -4.30 -2.06
CA GLY A 74 -4.06 -3.07 -2.63
C GLY A 74 -3.20 -2.31 -1.64
N ALA A 75 -2.30 -1.49 -2.15
CA ALA A 75 -1.46 -0.59 -1.38
C ALA A 75 -1.26 0.73 -2.12
N GLY A 76 -1.11 1.83 -1.40
CA GLY A 76 -0.88 3.15 -1.98
C GLY A 76 -2.10 3.76 -2.69
N LEU A 77 -1.83 4.60 -3.69
CA LEU A 77 -2.82 5.39 -4.42
C LEU A 77 -3.52 4.56 -5.51
N THR A 78 -4.77 4.90 -5.75
CA THR A 78 -5.45 4.53 -6.99
C THR A 78 -5.08 5.50 -8.12
N GLN A 79 -5.34 5.11 -9.38
CA GLN A 79 -5.16 6.00 -10.55
C GLN A 79 -5.95 7.31 -10.39
N GLU A 80 -7.18 7.24 -9.87
CA GLU A 80 -8.02 8.43 -9.65
C GLU A 80 -7.40 9.36 -8.60
N GLN A 81 -6.90 8.81 -7.49
CA GLN A 81 -6.25 9.59 -6.44
C GLN A 81 -4.97 10.26 -6.95
N ALA A 82 -4.14 9.55 -7.69
CA ALA A 82 -2.94 10.10 -8.31
C ALA A 82 -3.26 11.24 -9.29
N THR A 83 -4.29 11.05 -10.12
CA THR A 83 -4.77 12.09 -11.05
C THR A 83 -5.24 13.35 -10.31
N LYS A 84 -6.03 13.19 -9.22
CA LYS A 84 -6.47 14.33 -8.38
C LYS A 84 -5.29 15.09 -7.74
N GLN A 85 -4.17 14.40 -7.49
CA GLN A 85 -2.96 15.00 -6.96
C GLN A 85 -2.05 15.59 -8.05
N GLY A 86 -2.43 15.49 -9.34
CA GLY A 86 -1.65 15.99 -10.46
C GLY A 86 -0.39 15.19 -10.75
N ILE A 87 -0.31 13.94 -10.28
CA ILE A 87 0.85 13.06 -10.50
C ILE A 87 0.75 12.47 -11.92
N ARG A 88 1.83 12.60 -12.71
CA ARG A 88 1.95 11.92 -13.99
C ARG A 88 2.26 10.45 -13.75
N THR A 89 1.35 9.58 -14.18
CA THR A 89 1.41 8.15 -13.86
C THR A 89 1.68 7.29 -15.07
N ILE A 90 2.35 6.16 -14.83
CA ILE A 90 2.45 5.02 -15.73
C ILE A 90 1.94 3.80 -14.97
N ALA A 91 1.15 2.96 -15.63
CA ALA A 91 0.59 1.76 -15.03
C ALA A 91 0.82 0.53 -15.91
N THR A 92 0.89 -0.61 -15.26
CA THR A 92 0.85 -1.93 -15.92
C THR A 92 -0.10 -2.85 -15.18
N GLU A 93 -0.65 -3.82 -15.89
CA GLU A 93 -1.48 -4.88 -15.30
C GLU A 93 -1.15 -6.20 -15.99
N LEU A 94 -1.01 -7.26 -15.20
CA LEU A 94 -0.71 -8.62 -15.65
C LEU A 94 -1.86 -9.55 -15.31
N ASP A 95 -2.18 -10.48 -16.22
CA ASP A 95 -2.80 -11.74 -15.84
C ASP A 95 -1.73 -12.67 -15.25
N LEU A 96 -1.97 -13.18 -14.04
CA LEU A 96 -0.98 -14.00 -13.32
C LEU A 96 -0.76 -15.34 -13.97
N ALA A 97 -1.79 -15.92 -14.58
CA ALA A 97 -1.70 -17.23 -15.24
C ALA A 97 -0.86 -17.16 -16.51
N ASP A 98 -0.89 -16.03 -17.20
CA ASP A 98 -0.09 -15.81 -18.43
C ASP A 98 1.34 -15.38 -18.12
N ALA A 99 1.53 -14.65 -17.00
CA ALA A 99 2.80 -14.00 -16.69
C ALA A 99 3.80 -14.88 -15.93
N ILE A 100 3.32 -15.77 -15.04
CA ILE A 100 4.19 -16.53 -14.12
C ILE A 100 3.73 -17.98 -13.94
N ALA A 101 4.65 -18.84 -13.52
CA ALA A 101 4.38 -20.28 -13.33
C ALA A 101 3.62 -20.61 -12.03
N ARG A 102 3.70 -19.76 -11.00
CA ARG A 102 3.19 -20.08 -9.65
C ARG A 102 1.70 -20.43 -9.59
N PRO A 103 0.77 -19.74 -10.28
CA PRO A 103 -0.65 -20.07 -10.25
C PRO A 103 -0.92 -21.54 -10.65
N TRP A 104 -0.27 -22.02 -11.67
CA TRP A 104 -0.41 -23.37 -12.20
C TRP A 104 0.09 -24.49 -11.26
N THR A 105 0.81 -24.12 -10.19
CA THR A 105 1.22 -25.10 -9.16
C THR A 105 0.13 -25.35 -8.11
N TYR A 106 -0.93 -24.53 -8.10
CA TYR A 106 -2.03 -24.61 -7.14
C TYR A 106 -3.37 -24.93 -7.75
N GLU A 107 -3.63 -24.43 -8.95
CA GLU A 107 -4.96 -24.40 -9.55
C GLU A 107 -4.96 -25.06 -10.94
N GLN A 108 -6.10 -25.63 -11.31
CA GLN A 108 -6.29 -26.19 -12.67
C GLN A 108 -6.73 -25.10 -13.68
N ASP A 109 -7.42 -24.07 -13.22
CA ASP A 109 -7.86 -22.91 -14.00
C ASP A 109 -7.54 -21.63 -13.21
N PRO A 110 -6.24 -21.26 -13.11
CA PRO A 110 -5.82 -20.15 -12.28
C PRO A 110 -6.31 -18.83 -12.84
N ARG A 111 -6.76 -17.97 -11.93
CA ARG A 111 -7.21 -16.61 -12.22
C ARG A 111 -6.59 -15.64 -11.24
N GLY A 112 -6.16 -14.50 -11.74
CA GLY A 112 -5.64 -13.45 -10.90
C GLY A 112 -4.92 -12.38 -11.68
N HIS A 113 -4.77 -11.22 -11.05
CA HIS A 113 -4.14 -10.06 -11.65
C HIS A 113 -3.20 -9.38 -10.65
N LEU A 114 -2.16 -8.76 -11.18
CA LEU A 114 -1.34 -7.78 -10.48
C LEU A 114 -1.27 -6.53 -11.32
N GLY A 115 -1.59 -5.37 -10.71
CA GLY A 115 -1.35 -4.08 -11.32
C GLY A 115 -0.41 -3.22 -10.48
N LEU A 116 0.44 -2.43 -11.15
CA LEU A 116 1.33 -1.46 -10.56
C LEU A 116 1.06 -0.08 -11.12
N LEU A 117 1.16 0.94 -10.26
CA LEU A 117 1.06 2.35 -10.60
C LEU A 117 2.35 3.05 -10.17
N ALA A 118 3.02 3.69 -11.11
CA ALA A 118 4.25 4.43 -10.90
C ALA A 118 4.05 5.94 -11.08
N ASP A 119 4.78 6.73 -10.31
CA ASP A 119 5.06 8.13 -10.58
C ASP A 119 6.13 8.20 -11.68
N ALA A 120 5.76 8.69 -12.84
CA ALA A 120 6.61 8.71 -14.01
C ALA A 120 7.82 9.67 -13.89
N ASP A 121 7.67 10.72 -13.09
CA ASP A 121 8.72 11.72 -12.90
C ASP A 121 9.72 11.31 -11.82
N ARG A 122 9.21 10.71 -10.72
CA ARG A 122 10.04 10.25 -9.60
C ARG A 122 10.58 8.84 -9.80
N LYS A 123 10.03 8.07 -10.73
CA LYS A 123 10.38 6.67 -11.02
C LYS A 123 10.29 5.78 -9.77
N ILE A 124 9.19 5.90 -9.05
CA ILE A 124 8.86 5.10 -7.85
C ILE A 124 7.46 4.52 -7.98
N LEU A 125 7.19 3.42 -7.30
CA LEU A 125 5.82 2.92 -7.15
C LEU A 125 5.05 3.83 -6.20
N ILE A 126 3.79 4.13 -6.55
CA ILE A 126 2.85 4.89 -5.74
C ILE A 126 1.55 4.13 -5.47
N GLY A 127 1.29 3.06 -6.20
CA GLY A 127 0.13 2.22 -6.04
C GLY A 127 0.35 0.81 -6.56
N ALA A 128 -0.38 -0.16 -5.99
CA ALA A 128 -0.45 -1.53 -6.47
C ALA A 128 -1.80 -2.14 -6.08
N TRP A 129 -2.28 -3.07 -6.90
CA TRP A 129 -3.48 -3.88 -6.63
C TRP A 129 -3.28 -5.30 -7.11
N ALA A 130 -3.95 -6.23 -6.45
CA ALA A 130 -3.83 -7.64 -6.76
C ALA A 130 -5.15 -8.37 -6.51
N VAL A 131 -5.42 -9.36 -7.34
CA VAL A 131 -6.44 -10.38 -7.11
C VAL A 131 -5.77 -11.73 -7.29
N GLY A 132 -5.82 -12.57 -6.27
CA GLY A 132 -5.18 -13.89 -6.35
C GLY A 132 -5.08 -14.58 -5.01
N PRO A 133 -4.67 -15.86 -4.99
CA PRO A 133 -4.45 -16.59 -3.75
C PRO A 133 -3.42 -15.88 -2.88
N MET A 134 -3.78 -15.69 -1.61
CA MET A 134 -2.90 -15.06 -0.60
C MET A 134 -2.38 -13.67 -1.01
N ALA A 135 -3.16 -12.90 -1.79
CA ALA A 135 -2.76 -11.57 -2.25
C ALA A 135 -2.40 -10.63 -1.09
N GLY A 136 -3.02 -10.81 0.07
CA GLY A 136 -2.70 -10.09 1.30
C GLY A 136 -1.28 -10.30 1.81
N GLU A 137 -0.67 -11.46 1.52
CA GLU A 137 0.70 -11.73 1.93
C GLU A 137 1.72 -11.09 0.98
N TRP A 138 1.54 -11.25 -0.33
CA TRP A 138 2.53 -10.78 -1.28
C TRP A 138 2.34 -9.32 -1.72
N ILE A 139 1.18 -8.66 -1.49
CA ILE A 139 1.01 -7.21 -1.70
C ILE A 139 1.96 -6.38 -0.81
N HIS A 140 2.44 -6.97 0.28
CA HIS A 140 3.32 -6.29 1.23
C HIS A 140 4.65 -5.85 0.61
N HIS A 141 5.09 -6.52 -0.45
CA HIS A 141 6.25 -6.10 -1.24
C HIS A 141 6.05 -4.68 -1.82
N ALA A 142 4.92 -4.44 -2.49
CA ALA A 142 4.58 -3.10 -2.99
C ALA A 142 4.36 -2.10 -1.85
N SER A 143 3.71 -2.52 -0.76
CA SER A 143 3.52 -1.69 0.44
C SER A 143 4.85 -1.13 0.97
N LEU A 144 5.87 -1.98 1.10
CA LEU A 144 7.20 -1.57 1.54
C LEU A 144 7.88 -0.66 0.53
N ALA A 145 7.84 -1.00 -0.76
CA ALA A 145 8.43 -0.20 -1.83
C ALA A 145 7.84 1.23 -1.87
N ILE A 146 6.50 1.35 -1.80
CA ILE A 146 5.80 2.63 -1.76
C ILE A 146 6.18 3.42 -0.50
N ARG A 147 6.14 2.77 0.66
CA ARG A 147 6.45 3.38 1.96
C ARG A 147 7.86 3.96 2.02
N THR A 148 8.82 3.26 1.46
CA THR A 148 10.23 3.65 1.45
C THR A 148 10.64 4.43 0.21
N GLN A 149 9.71 4.63 -0.73
CA GLN A 149 9.94 5.32 -2.00
C GLN A 149 11.14 4.73 -2.75
N LEU A 150 11.23 3.40 -2.79
CA LEU A 150 12.32 2.72 -3.48
C LEU A 150 12.29 3.05 -4.97
N PRO A 151 13.44 3.42 -5.58
CA PRO A 151 13.54 3.59 -7.02
C PRO A 151 13.16 2.30 -7.75
N ILE A 152 12.46 2.41 -8.88
CA ILE A 152 12.06 1.26 -9.69
C ILE A 152 13.30 0.49 -10.18
N ASP A 153 14.40 1.16 -10.49
CA ASP A 153 15.66 0.50 -10.86
C ASP A 153 16.18 -0.44 -9.72
N THR A 154 15.98 -0.05 -8.45
CA THR A 154 16.34 -0.91 -7.30
C THR A 154 15.41 -2.13 -7.20
N LEU A 155 14.12 -1.95 -7.51
CA LEU A 155 13.16 -3.06 -7.53
C LEU A 155 13.41 -4.01 -8.70
N LEU A 156 13.88 -3.51 -9.85
CA LEU A 156 14.27 -4.31 -11.01
C LEU A 156 15.55 -5.12 -10.77
N ASP A 157 16.47 -4.60 -9.96
CA ASP A 157 17.75 -5.28 -9.63
C ASP A 157 17.61 -6.37 -8.55
N GLN A 158 16.42 -6.55 -7.97
CA GLN A 158 16.19 -7.63 -7.01
C GLN A 158 16.02 -8.99 -7.68
N VAL A 159 16.26 -10.06 -6.93
CA VAL A 159 16.00 -11.44 -7.38
C VAL A 159 14.74 -11.96 -6.71
N ALA A 160 13.72 -12.28 -7.51
CA ALA A 160 12.55 -13.01 -7.05
C ALA A 160 12.81 -14.53 -7.10
N GLN A 161 12.36 -15.26 -6.08
CA GLN A 161 12.48 -16.72 -6.07
C GLN A 161 11.43 -17.36 -6.99
N PHE A 162 11.82 -18.42 -7.68
CA PHE A 162 10.98 -19.19 -8.58
C PHE A 162 10.54 -20.53 -7.95
N PRO A 163 9.26 -20.99 -8.12
CA PRO A 163 8.13 -20.23 -8.62
C PRO A 163 7.37 -19.54 -7.45
N THR A 164 7.11 -18.25 -7.57
CA THR A 164 6.37 -17.51 -6.54
C THR A 164 5.50 -16.41 -7.16
N TYR A 165 4.54 -15.87 -6.39
CA TYR A 165 3.79 -14.68 -6.80
C TYR A 165 4.65 -13.41 -6.87
N HIS A 166 5.83 -13.40 -6.20
CA HIS A 166 6.77 -12.27 -6.28
C HIS A 166 7.36 -12.06 -7.67
N GLU A 167 7.47 -13.10 -8.50
CA GLU A 167 7.92 -12.96 -9.89
C GLU A 167 7.02 -12.02 -10.69
N ALA A 168 5.72 -11.95 -10.36
CA ALA A 168 4.80 -11.05 -11.03
C ALA A 168 5.22 -9.57 -10.88
N TYR A 169 5.83 -9.20 -9.76
CA TYR A 169 6.36 -7.83 -9.61
C TYR A 169 7.49 -7.56 -10.58
N GLN A 170 8.42 -8.51 -10.76
CA GLN A 170 9.52 -8.37 -11.71
C GLN A 170 8.99 -8.17 -13.12
N VAL A 171 8.08 -9.06 -13.56
CA VAL A 171 7.47 -8.98 -14.90
C VAL A 171 6.69 -7.68 -15.09
N ALA A 172 5.93 -7.24 -14.07
CA ALA A 172 5.17 -6.00 -14.13
C ALA A 172 6.08 -4.76 -14.21
N LEU A 173 7.16 -4.74 -13.42
CA LEU A 173 8.12 -3.63 -13.43
C LEU A 173 8.84 -3.50 -14.77
N GLU A 174 9.21 -4.62 -15.41
CA GLU A 174 9.83 -4.66 -16.75
C GLU A 174 8.91 -4.11 -17.85
N GLN A 175 7.59 -4.17 -17.65
CA GLN A 175 6.59 -3.65 -18.59
C GLN A 175 6.26 -2.17 -18.40
N LEU A 176 6.73 -1.54 -17.31
CA LEU A 176 6.53 -0.10 -17.11
C LEU A 176 7.39 0.69 -18.11
N ASP A 177 6.74 1.42 -19.03
CA ASP A 177 7.43 2.30 -19.96
C ASP A 177 7.85 3.61 -19.26
N LEU A 178 9.03 3.62 -18.67
CA LEU A 178 9.62 4.76 -17.98
C LEU A 178 10.46 5.66 -18.90
N THR A 179 10.32 5.49 -20.20
CA THR A 179 10.99 6.39 -21.19
C THR A 179 10.38 7.78 -21.11
N PRO A 180 11.20 8.85 -21.19
CA PRO A 180 10.75 10.23 -21.05
C PRO A 180 9.88 10.71 -22.21
#